data_9659339be603d61171eb4e69ca8c4f76
#
_entry.id   9659339be603d61171eb4e69ca8c4f76
#
_cell.length_a   1.000
_cell.length_b   1.000
_cell.length_c   1.000
_cell.angle_alpha   90.00
_cell.angle_beta   90.00
_cell.angle_gamma   90.00
#
_symmetry.space_group_name_H-M   'P 1'
#
loop_
_entity.id
_entity.type
_entity.pdbx_description
1 polymer ?
#
loop_
_entity_poly.entity_id
_entity_poly.type
_entity_poly.pdbx_seq_one_letter_code
_entity_poly.pdbx_strand_id
1 'polypeptide(L)'
;YIDFVRQTTSQESLDWPTLSSRLTHLEMHDEANVTQLLTAALGISAEAGEFTEVVKKIFLQGKPYTEENVFHMKRELGDIMWYLAQACMALDISFDEILEMNVEKLSARYPEGTFDVHYSENRKEGDL
;
A
#
# COMPACT_ATOMS: atom_id res chain seq x y z
N TYR A 1 12.05 -19.65 19.24
CA TYR A 1 11.69 -18.52 18.37
C TYR A 1 10.20 -18.22 18.44
N ILE A 2 9.32 -19.21 18.37
CA ILE A 2 7.85 -19.02 18.45
C ILE A 2 7.42 -18.30 19.74
N ASP A 3 8.00 -18.64 20.88
CA ASP A 3 7.69 -17.97 22.15
C ASP A 3 8.12 -16.50 22.16
N PHE A 4 9.27 -16.20 21.56
CA PHE A 4 9.69 -14.80 21.34
C PHE A 4 8.70 -14.04 20.47
N VAL A 5 8.27 -14.61 19.34
CA VAL A 5 7.27 -14.01 18.45
C VAL A 5 5.96 -13.75 19.19
N ARG A 6 5.49 -14.74 19.98
CA ARG A 6 4.27 -14.59 20.78
C ARG A 6 4.35 -13.44 21.79
N GLN A 7 5.51 -13.28 22.45
CA GLN A 7 5.73 -12.20 23.42
C GLN A 7 5.82 -10.81 22.78
N THR A 8 6.23 -10.73 21.52
CA THR A 8 6.37 -9.48 20.77
C THR A 8 5.17 -9.18 19.87
N THR A 9 4.15 -10.03 19.87
CA THR A 9 2.90 -9.83 19.12
C THR A 9 1.91 -9.03 19.96
N SER A 10 1.25 -8.05 19.36
CA SER A 10 0.21 -7.25 20.03
C SER A 10 -1.00 -8.11 20.42
N GLN A 11 -1.71 -7.70 21.46
CA GLN A 11 -2.89 -8.43 21.92
C GLN A 11 -4.01 -8.45 20.88
N GLU A 12 -4.16 -7.39 20.10
CA GLU A 12 -5.11 -7.29 18.98
C GLU A 12 -4.86 -8.36 17.91
N SER A 13 -3.60 -8.78 17.73
CA SER A 13 -3.24 -9.86 16.80
C SER A 13 -3.41 -11.26 17.39
N LEU A 14 -3.60 -11.37 18.70
CA LEU A 14 -3.71 -12.65 19.39
C LEU A 14 -5.15 -13.08 19.69
N ASP A 15 -6.06 -12.12 19.84
CA ASP A 15 -7.43 -12.46 20.18
C ASP A 15 -8.46 -11.52 19.54
N TRP A 16 -9.55 -12.11 19.06
CA TRP A 16 -10.63 -11.42 18.39
C TRP A 16 -11.37 -10.40 19.27
N PRO A 17 -11.70 -10.66 20.53
CA PRO A 17 -12.37 -9.67 21.36
C PRO A 17 -11.58 -8.36 21.49
N THR A 18 -10.26 -8.44 21.67
CA THR A 18 -9.39 -7.26 21.76
C THR A 18 -9.35 -6.50 20.43
N LEU A 19 -9.17 -7.20 19.31
CA LEU A 19 -9.21 -6.58 17.98
C LEU A 19 -10.57 -5.93 17.71
N SER A 20 -11.66 -6.65 17.90
CA SER A 20 -13.02 -6.16 17.67
C SER A 20 -13.33 -4.91 18.51
N SER A 21 -12.93 -4.89 19.77
CA SER A 21 -13.08 -3.74 20.66
C SER A 21 -12.29 -2.54 20.14
N ARG A 22 -11.04 -2.74 19.70
CA ARG A 22 -10.20 -1.67 19.14
C ARG A 22 -10.82 -1.09 17.86
N LEU A 23 -11.27 -1.95 16.94
CA LEU A 23 -11.88 -1.51 15.67
C LEU A 23 -13.19 -0.72 15.92
N THR A 24 -14.04 -1.19 16.83
CA THR A 24 -15.25 -0.49 17.24
C THR A 24 -14.94 0.89 17.85
N HIS A 25 -13.90 0.98 18.68
CA HIS A 25 -13.46 2.26 19.26
C HIS A 25 -13.04 3.25 18.18
N LEU A 26 -12.24 2.80 17.20
CA LEU A 26 -11.79 3.63 16.07
C LEU A 26 -12.96 4.17 15.24
N GLU A 27 -13.97 3.35 14.96
CA GLU A 27 -15.16 3.78 14.22
C GLU A 27 -16.01 4.78 15.02
N MET A 28 -16.22 4.52 16.31
CA MET A 28 -17.15 5.30 17.13
C MET A 28 -16.55 6.60 17.68
N HIS A 29 -15.26 6.66 17.90
CA HIS A 29 -14.60 7.79 18.57
C HIS A 29 -13.63 8.55 17.68
N ASP A 30 -13.02 7.88 16.70
CA ASP A 30 -12.00 8.48 15.82
C ASP A 30 -12.50 8.64 14.38
N GLU A 31 -13.77 8.33 14.12
CA GLU A 31 -14.43 8.43 12.81
C GLU A 31 -13.70 7.63 11.68
N ALA A 32 -12.95 6.61 12.07
CA ALA A 32 -12.22 5.78 11.12
C ALA A 32 -13.16 4.86 10.33
N ASN A 33 -13.06 4.85 9.02
CA ASN A 33 -13.77 3.89 8.18
C ASN A 33 -12.97 2.56 8.13
N VAL A 34 -13.06 1.79 9.22
CA VAL A 34 -12.27 0.57 9.44
C VAL A 34 -12.52 -0.48 8.35
N THR A 35 -13.79 -0.70 8.00
CA THR A 35 -14.18 -1.71 7.01
C THR A 35 -13.59 -1.41 5.64
N GLN A 36 -13.68 -0.17 5.19
CA GLN A 36 -13.19 0.24 3.88
C GLN A 36 -11.65 0.33 3.84
N LEU A 37 -11.00 0.75 4.92
CA LEU A 37 -9.54 0.71 5.06
C LEU A 37 -9.01 -0.73 5.00
N LEU A 38 -9.69 -1.67 5.65
CA LEU A 38 -9.32 -3.09 5.59
C LEU A 38 -9.43 -3.64 4.17
N THR A 39 -10.55 -3.34 3.49
CA THR A 39 -10.76 -3.72 2.08
C THR A 39 -9.65 -3.16 1.19
N ALA A 40 -9.36 -1.87 1.31
CA ALA A 40 -8.31 -1.21 0.53
C ALA A 40 -6.93 -1.83 0.80
N ALA A 41 -6.55 -1.99 2.05
CA ALA A 41 -5.22 -2.49 2.44
C ALA A 41 -4.97 -3.91 1.91
N LEU A 42 -5.93 -4.81 2.09
CA LEU A 42 -5.83 -6.19 1.60
C LEU A 42 -5.84 -6.25 0.08
N GLY A 43 -6.71 -5.48 -0.57
CA GLY A 43 -6.82 -5.48 -2.02
C GLY A 43 -5.59 -4.91 -2.72
N ILE A 44 -5.08 -3.77 -2.30
CA ILE A 44 -3.83 -3.19 -2.85
C ILE A 44 -2.70 -4.21 -2.79
N SER A 45 -2.53 -4.89 -1.67
CA SER A 45 -1.48 -5.88 -1.49
C SER A 45 -1.68 -7.12 -2.37
N ALA A 46 -2.91 -7.60 -2.50
CA ALA A 46 -3.23 -8.76 -3.32
C ALA A 46 -2.96 -8.49 -4.81
N GLU A 47 -3.53 -7.42 -5.37
CA GLU A 47 -3.39 -7.08 -6.79
C GLU A 47 -1.95 -6.69 -7.16
N ALA A 48 -1.24 -6.01 -6.26
CA ALA A 48 0.20 -5.77 -6.44
C ALA A 48 0.99 -7.08 -6.49
N GLY A 49 0.58 -8.09 -5.72
CA GLY A 49 1.12 -9.46 -5.78
C GLY A 49 0.86 -10.14 -7.12
N GLU A 50 -0.34 -10.01 -7.69
CA GLU A 50 -0.69 -10.56 -9.00
C GLU A 50 0.10 -9.91 -10.13
N PHE A 51 0.22 -8.58 -10.13
CA PHE A 51 1.12 -7.88 -11.04
C PHE A 51 2.57 -8.41 -10.93
N THR A 52 3.08 -8.53 -9.72
CA THR A 52 4.43 -9.04 -9.45
C THR A 52 4.61 -10.48 -9.95
N GLU A 53 3.58 -11.32 -9.81
CA GLU A 53 3.63 -12.70 -10.27
C GLU A 53 3.76 -12.80 -11.79
N VAL A 54 3.03 -11.97 -12.54
CA VAL A 54 3.16 -11.92 -14.01
C VAL A 54 4.59 -11.54 -14.41
N VAL A 55 5.14 -10.48 -13.80
CA VAL A 55 6.52 -10.02 -14.04
C VAL A 55 7.53 -11.12 -13.70
N LYS A 56 7.40 -11.75 -12.54
CA LYS A 56 8.26 -12.87 -12.10
C LYS A 56 8.25 -14.01 -13.10
N LYS A 57 7.07 -14.41 -13.58
CA LYS A 57 6.93 -15.50 -14.56
C LYS A 57 7.60 -15.16 -15.88
N ILE A 58 7.47 -13.92 -16.34
CA ILE A 58 8.13 -13.46 -17.58
C ILE A 58 9.65 -13.44 -17.39
N PHE A 59 10.15 -12.84 -16.34
CA PHE A 59 11.59 -12.58 -16.18
C PHE A 59 12.38 -13.81 -15.72
N LEU A 60 11.77 -14.65 -14.87
CA LEU A 60 12.49 -15.72 -14.18
C LEU A 60 12.04 -17.13 -14.59
N GLN A 61 10.89 -17.28 -15.23
CA GLN A 61 10.31 -18.59 -15.53
C GLN A 61 10.04 -18.82 -17.03
N GLY A 62 10.53 -17.95 -17.90
CA GLY A 62 10.44 -18.11 -19.35
C GLY A 62 9.05 -17.88 -19.96
N LYS A 63 8.10 -17.28 -19.22
CA LYS A 63 6.82 -16.88 -19.79
C LYS A 63 7.06 -15.80 -20.86
N PRO A 64 6.46 -15.90 -22.06
CA PRO A 64 6.76 -14.95 -23.14
C PRO A 64 6.20 -13.55 -22.85
N TYR A 65 6.90 -12.52 -23.31
CA TYR A 65 6.43 -11.14 -23.27
C TYR A 65 5.52 -10.87 -24.47
N THR A 66 4.26 -11.26 -24.34
CA THR A 66 3.22 -11.12 -25.39
C THR A 66 2.25 -9.99 -25.07
N GLU A 67 1.48 -9.57 -26.09
CA GLU A 67 0.40 -8.60 -25.89
C GLU A 67 -0.63 -9.06 -24.84
N GLU A 68 -0.94 -10.35 -24.78
CA GLU A 68 -1.83 -10.93 -23.78
C GLU A 68 -1.27 -10.77 -22.36
N ASN A 69 0.01 -11.06 -22.14
CA ASN A 69 0.65 -10.91 -20.84
C ASN A 69 0.81 -9.43 -20.43
N VAL A 70 1.08 -8.54 -21.39
CA VAL A 70 1.07 -7.09 -21.18
C VAL A 70 -0.33 -6.60 -20.82
N PHE A 71 -1.36 -7.10 -21.51
CA PHE A 71 -2.75 -6.78 -21.19
C PHE A 71 -3.14 -7.25 -19.79
N HIS A 72 -2.71 -8.44 -19.38
CA HIS A 72 -2.89 -8.93 -18.02
C HIS A 72 -2.29 -7.96 -16.99
N MET A 73 -1.01 -7.58 -17.14
CA MET A 73 -0.38 -6.61 -16.25
C MET A 73 -1.15 -5.28 -16.17
N LYS A 74 -1.69 -4.79 -17.30
CA LYS A 74 -2.50 -3.57 -17.32
C LYS A 74 -3.80 -3.72 -16.53
N ARG A 75 -4.42 -4.90 -16.54
CA ARG A 75 -5.61 -5.18 -15.73
C ARG A 75 -5.29 -5.11 -14.25
N GLU A 76 -4.21 -5.77 -13.81
CA GLU A 76 -3.80 -5.73 -12.40
C GLU A 76 -3.52 -4.29 -11.91
N LEU A 77 -2.96 -3.43 -12.76
CA LEU A 77 -2.83 -2.01 -12.44
C LEU A 77 -4.19 -1.31 -12.28
N GLY A 78 -5.18 -1.69 -13.09
CA GLY A 78 -6.55 -1.20 -12.95
C GLY A 78 -7.18 -1.62 -11.62
N ASP A 79 -6.98 -2.87 -11.22
CA ASP A 79 -7.50 -3.41 -9.99
C ASP A 79 -6.82 -2.77 -8.76
N ILE A 80 -5.50 -2.52 -8.81
CA ILE A 80 -4.79 -1.70 -7.80
C ILE A 80 -5.42 -0.30 -7.68
N MET A 81 -5.71 0.36 -8.81
CA MET A 81 -6.34 1.68 -8.81
C MET A 81 -7.73 1.67 -8.20
N TRP A 82 -8.50 0.60 -8.40
CA TRP A 82 -9.81 0.43 -7.77
C TRP A 82 -9.69 0.38 -6.24
N TYR A 83 -8.74 -0.40 -5.71
CA TYR A 83 -8.49 -0.46 -4.27
C TYR A 83 -7.88 0.83 -3.70
N LEU A 84 -7.08 1.56 -4.49
CA LEU A 84 -6.64 2.91 -4.12
C LEU A 84 -7.82 3.88 -4.00
N ALA A 85 -8.81 3.78 -4.88
CA ALA A 85 -10.04 4.56 -4.74
C ALA A 85 -10.82 4.22 -3.46
N GLN A 86 -10.86 2.94 -3.05
CA GLN A 86 -11.43 2.55 -1.75
C GLN A 86 -10.68 3.21 -0.58
N ALA A 87 -9.35 3.28 -0.64
CA ALA A 87 -8.55 3.98 0.37
C ALA A 87 -8.85 5.49 0.39
N CYS A 88 -8.95 6.12 -0.77
CA CYS A 88 -9.33 7.54 -0.89
C CYS A 88 -10.69 7.81 -0.25
N MET A 89 -11.69 6.98 -0.55
CA MET A 89 -13.03 7.09 0.06
C MET A 89 -12.98 6.91 1.58
N ALA A 90 -12.18 5.97 2.07
CA ALA A 90 -12.05 5.72 3.50
C ALA A 90 -11.38 6.86 4.27
N LEU A 91 -10.49 7.59 3.61
CA LEU A 91 -9.73 8.73 4.18
C LEU A 91 -10.36 10.09 3.85
N ASP A 92 -11.46 10.12 3.10
CA ASP A 92 -12.12 11.34 2.61
C ASP A 92 -11.17 12.28 1.87
N ILE A 93 -10.36 11.72 0.97
CA ILE A 93 -9.41 12.46 0.13
C ILE A 93 -9.58 12.12 -1.34
N SER A 94 -9.10 12.99 -2.23
CA SER A 94 -9.08 12.75 -3.67
C SER A 94 -7.75 12.16 -4.16
N PHE A 95 -7.75 11.59 -5.37
CA PHE A 95 -6.50 11.21 -6.05
C PHE A 95 -5.58 12.39 -6.28
N ASP A 96 -6.14 13.55 -6.65
CA ASP A 96 -5.36 14.77 -6.91
C ASP A 96 -4.59 15.20 -5.67
N GLU A 97 -5.24 15.18 -4.50
CA GLU A 97 -4.61 15.50 -3.21
C GLU A 97 -3.43 14.55 -2.90
N ILE A 98 -3.60 13.24 -3.12
CA ILE A 98 -2.51 12.27 -2.92
C ILE A 98 -1.34 12.53 -3.87
N LEU A 99 -1.64 12.85 -5.14
CA LEU A 99 -0.62 13.15 -6.13
C LEU A 99 0.14 14.44 -5.78
N GLU A 100 -0.55 15.48 -5.35
CA GLU A 100 0.04 16.73 -4.88
C GLU A 100 0.97 16.50 -3.68
N MET A 101 0.51 15.79 -2.65
CA MET A 101 1.32 15.42 -1.48
C MET A 101 2.57 14.63 -1.88
N ASN A 102 2.45 13.71 -2.83
CA ASN A 102 3.59 12.94 -3.32
C ASN A 102 4.59 13.81 -4.10
N VAL A 103 4.09 14.72 -4.95
CA VAL A 103 4.93 15.69 -5.69
C VAL A 103 5.67 16.60 -4.72
N GLU A 104 5.01 17.14 -3.72
CA GLU A 104 5.63 17.99 -2.68
C GLU A 104 6.75 17.23 -1.95
N LYS A 105 6.48 16.01 -1.49
CA LYS A 105 7.45 15.15 -0.83
C LYS A 105 8.67 14.87 -1.71
N LEU A 106 8.47 14.50 -2.97
CA LEU A 106 9.56 14.19 -3.89
C LEU A 106 10.34 15.44 -4.31
N SER A 107 9.68 16.59 -4.44
CA SER A 107 10.35 17.88 -4.71
C SER A 107 11.23 18.31 -3.54
N ALA A 108 10.81 18.07 -2.31
CA ALA A 108 11.63 18.32 -1.13
C ALA A 108 12.83 17.37 -1.05
N ARG A 109 12.68 16.11 -1.48
CA ARG A 109 13.75 15.12 -1.54
C ARG A 109 14.78 15.43 -2.64
N TYR A 110 14.31 15.83 -3.81
CA TYR A 110 15.12 16.10 -5.01
C TYR A 110 15.02 17.58 -5.42
N PRO A 111 15.69 18.51 -4.71
CA PRO A 111 15.52 19.95 -4.91
C PRO A 111 15.93 20.43 -6.30
N GLU A 112 16.77 19.68 -7.01
CA GLU A 112 17.18 19.96 -8.39
C GLU A 112 16.23 19.35 -9.45
N GLY A 113 15.15 18.68 -9.02
CA GLY A 113 14.16 18.08 -9.89
C GLY A 113 14.63 16.80 -10.63
N THR A 114 15.82 16.28 -10.29
CA THR A 114 16.39 15.06 -10.86
C THR A 114 16.74 14.06 -9.78
N PHE A 115 16.65 12.75 -10.11
CA PHE A 115 17.04 11.69 -9.20
C PHE A 115 18.52 11.82 -8.81
N ASP A 116 18.81 11.73 -7.52
CA ASP A 116 20.15 11.68 -6.97
C ASP A 116 20.23 10.61 -5.89
N VAL A 117 21.21 9.70 -6.01
CA VAL A 117 21.42 8.59 -5.08
C VAL A 117 21.70 9.09 -3.67
N HIS A 118 22.44 10.20 -3.52
CA HIS A 118 22.74 10.77 -2.20
C HIS A 118 21.46 11.13 -1.46
N TYR A 119 20.52 11.84 -2.12
CA TYR A 119 19.24 12.21 -1.52
C TYR A 119 18.30 11.02 -1.32
N SER A 120 18.39 9.99 -2.17
CA SER A 120 17.64 8.75 -2.01
C SER A 120 18.03 7.98 -0.74
N GLU A 121 19.32 7.93 -0.44
CA GLU A 121 19.88 7.18 0.70
C GLU A 121 19.94 8.01 1.99
N ASN A 122 19.97 9.35 1.90
CA ASN A 122 20.08 10.27 3.04
C ASN A 122 18.82 11.14 3.14
N ARG A 123 17.74 10.53 3.59
CA ARG A 123 16.45 11.21 3.74
C ARG A 123 16.50 12.29 4.80
N LYS A 124 15.88 13.43 4.52
CA LYS A 124 15.73 14.52 5.49
C LYS A 124 14.65 14.17 6.51
N GLU A 125 14.75 14.77 7.69
CA GLU A 125 13.70 14.71 8.72
C GLU A 125 12.38 15.23 8.11
N GLY A 126 11.29 14.45 8.22
CA GLY A 126 9.99 14.77 7.61
C GLY A 126 9.76 14.21 6.20
N ASP A 127 10.74 13.56 5.59
CA ASP A 127 10.59 12.82 4.32
C ASP A 127 10.24 11.35 4.59
N LEU A 128 9.08 11.12 5.19
CA LEU A 128 8.55 9.80 5.53
C LEU A 128 7.46 9.38 4.56
#